data_45c9d8e90f640b0649cfe50210f1a913
#
_entry.id   45c9d8e90f640b0649cfe50210f1a913
#
_cell.length_a   1.000
_cell.length_b   1.000
_cell.length_c   1.000
_cell.angle_alpha   90.00
_cell.angle_beta   90.00
_cell.angle_gamma   90.00
#
_symmetry.space_group_name_H-M   'P 1'
#
loop_
_entity.id
_entity.type
_entity.pdbx_description
1 polymer ?
#
loop_
_entity_poly.entity_id
_entity_poly.type
_entity_poly.pdbx_seq_one_letter_code
_entity_poly.pdbx_strand_id
1 'polypeptide(L)'
;MKVVYWLLTGFIGLSLTTAAGAWEQGDRSNYNNKMALLGVLLEGAKERAQVRGDIETLCLLLSIGKDVTTSYVNVAPNNQQINQRLVEMNNDLNRCLSMLQKTAFKP
;
A
#
# COMPACT_ATOMS: atom_id res chain seq x y z
N MET A 1 36.49 26.09 2.99
CA MET A 1 36.30 24.97 2.07
C MET A 1 36.59 23.61 2.70
N LYS A 2 37.69 23.49 3.43
CA LYS A 2 38.02 22.23 4.10
C LYS A 2 36.94 21.77 5.10
N VAL A 3 36.31 22.74 5.77
CA VAL A 3 35.25 22.44 6.77
C VAL A 3 34.03 21.84 6.10
N VAL A 4 33.69 22.29 4.90
CA VAL A 4 32.55 21.77 4.14
C VAL A 4 32.80 20.33 3.71
N TYR A 5 34.02 20.01 3.30
CA TYR A 5 34.40 18.64 2.94
C TYR A 5 34.30 17.69 4.13
N TRP A 6 34.74 18.15 5.28
CA TRP A 6 34.61 17.34 6.52
C TRP A 6 33.19 17.04 6.88
N LEU A 7 32.30 18.04 6.78
CA LEU A 7 30.90 17.88 7.03
C LEU A 7 30.24 16.88 6.06
N LEU A 8 30.60 16.98 4.78
CA LEU A 8 30.09 16.07 3.78
C LEU A 8 30.52 14.62 4.02
N THR A 9 31.78 14.42 4.36
CA THR A 9 32.32 13.10 4.62
C THR A 9 31.67 12.47 5.86
N GLY A 10 31.56 13.26 6.93
CA GLY A 10 30.89 12.79 8.15
C GLY A 10 29.41 12.48 7.94
N PHE A 11 28.76 13.28 7.12
CA PHE A 11 27.33 13.09 6.81
C PHE A 11 27.12 11.81 6.02
N ILE A 12 27.97 11.50 5.06
CA ILE A 12 27.88 10.26 4.29
C ILE A 12 28.07 9.03 5.19
N GLY A 13 29.04 9.08 6.12
CA GLY A 13 29.26 7.99 7.07
C GLY A 13 28.07 7.75 7.97
N LEU A 14 27.44 8.82 8.46
CA LEU A 14 26.24 8.73 9.30
C LEU A 14 25.06 8.19 8.49
N SER A 15 24.93 8.61 7.23
CA SER A 15 23.86 8.12 6.36
C SER A 15 23.94 6.63 6.14
N LEU A 16 25.13 6.06 6.01
CA LEU A 16 25.32 4.63 5.83
C LEU A 16 24.89 3.83 7.06
N THR A 17 25.14 4.35 8.27
CA THR A 17 24.79 3.66 9.50
C THR A 17 23.29 3.71 9.80
N THR A 18 22.59 4.76 9.36
CA THR A 18 21.17 4.95 9.64
C THR A 18 20.29 4.63 8.42
N ALA A 19 20.89 4.27 7.30
CA ALA A 19 20.18 4.08 6.03
C ALA A 19 19.03 3.07 6.15
N ALA A 20 19.25 1.95 6.83
CA ALA A 20 18.24 0.91 6.97
C ALA A 20 16.99 1.42 7.70
N GLY A 21 17.18 2.11 8.83
CA GLY A 21 16.07 2.68 9.60
C GLY A 21 15.36 3.80 8.86
N ALA A 22 16.13 4.67 8.19
CA ALA A 22 15.56 5.77 7.42
C ALA A 22 14.74 5.25 6.23
N TRP A 23 15.21 4.21 5.56
CA TRP A 23 14.48 3.57 4.47
C TRP A 23 13.16 2.97 4.95
N GLU A 24 13.19 2.27 6.08
CA GLU A 24 11.99 1.68 6.64
C GLU A 24 10.95 2.74 7.00
N GLN A 25 11.38 3.85 7.62
CA GLN A 25 10.47 4.96 7.94
C GLN A 25 9.92 5.63 6.70
N GLY A 26 10.76 5.83 5.69
CA GLY A 26 10.34 6.40 4.42
C GLY A 26 9.32 5.52 3.71
N ASP A 27 9.55 4.21 3.69
CA ASP A 27 8.62 3.25 3.09
C ASP A 27 7.30 3.20 3.85
N ARG A 28 7.36 3.26 5.18
CA ARG A 28 6.15 3.30 6.00
C ARG A 28 5.33 4.55 5.72
N SER A 29 5.98 5.71 5.64
CA SER A 29 5.31 6.97 5.34
C SER A 29 4.67 6.94 3.95
N ASN A 30 5.39 6.46 2.95
CA ASN A 30 4.88 6.31 1.60
C ASN A 30 3.70 5.34 1.56
N TYR A 31 3.82 4.22 2.25
CA TYR A 31 2.73 3.24 2.34
C TYR A 31 1.48 3.88 2.96
N ASN A 32 1.65 4.56 4.10
CA ASN A 32 0.54 5.18 4.80
C ASN A 32 -0.13 6.27 3.95
N ASN A 33 0.66 7.06 3.23
CA ASN A 33 0.14 8.10 2.36
C ASN A 33 -0.65 7.50 1.19
N LYS A 34 -0.12 6.46 0.58
CA LYS A 34 -0.82 5.76 -0.51
C LYS A 34 -2.10 5.11 -0.03
N MET A 35 -2.07 4.50 1.16
CA MET A 35 -3.26 3.85 1.72
C MET A 35 -4.31 4.86 2.15
N ALA A 36 -3.90 6.04 2.64
CA ALA A 36 -4.85 7.11 2.97
C ALA A 36 -5.57 7.61 1.72
N LEU A 37 -4.83 7.86 0.65
CA LEU A 37 -5.40 8.27 -0.63
C LEU A 37 -6.31 7.18 -1.19
N LEU A 38 -5.86 5.94 -1.15
CA LEU A 38 -6.63 4.80 -1.61
C LEU A 38 -7.91 4.63 -0.81
N GLY A 39 -7.86 4.89 0.51
CA GLY A 39 -9.04 4.84 1.38
C GLY A 39 -10.14 5.79 0.96
N VAL A 40 -9.76 7.02 0.55
CA VAL A 40 -10.72 7.99 0.03
C VAL A 40 -11.38 7.46 -1.26
N LEU A 41 -10.56 6.92 -2.16
CA LEU A 41 -11.07 6.35 -3.42
C LEU A 41 -11.95 5.12 -3.17
N LEU A 42 -11.59 4.29 -2.20
CA LEU A 42 -12.38 3.11 -1.83
C LEU A 42 -13.75 3.48 -1.28
N GLU A 43 -13.84 4.52 -0.47
CA GLU A 43 -15.14 4.98 0.05
C GLU A 43 -16.07 5.36 -1.09
N GLY A 44 -15.58 6.14 -2.06
CA GLY A 44 -16.36 6.50 -3.24
C GLY A 44 -16.72 5.29 -4.10
N ALA A 45 -15.79 4.34 -4.24
CA ALA A 45 -16.03 3.14 -5.02
C ALA A 45 -17.07 2.23 -4.36
N LYS A 46 -17.04 2.12 -3.03
CA LYS A 46 -18.06 1.35 -2.29
C LYS A 46 -19.45 1.93 -2.51
N GLU A 47 -19.58 3.25 -2.47
CA GLU A 47 -20.83 3.92 -2.72
C GLU A 47 -21.33 3.64 -4.14
N ARG A 48 -20.46 3.78 -5.14
CA ARG A 48 -20.83 3.48 -6.53
C ARG A 48 -21.22 2.02 -6.72
N ALA A 49 -20.54 1.11 -6.04
CA ALA A 49 -20.88 -0.30 -6.11
C ALA A 49 -22.27 -0.57 -5.56
N GLN A 50 -22.64 0.09 -4.45
CA GLN A 50 -23.95 -0.08 -3.83
C GLN A 50 -25.07 0.57 -4.65
N VAL A 51 -24.83 1.75 -5.21
CA VAL A 51 -25.87 2.54 -5.89
C VAL A 51 -25.98 2.13 -7.37
N ARG A 52 -24.85 1.88 -8.04
CA ARG A 52 -24.82 1.62 -9.50
C ARG A 52 -24.39 0.21 -9.86
N GLY A 53 -23.99 -0.60 -8.88
CA GLY A 53 -23.47 -1.93 -9.16
C GLY A 53 -22.08 -1.94 -9.79
N ASP A 54 -21.32 -0.85 -9.66
CA ASP A 54 -19.97 -0.74 -10.20
C ASP A 54 -18.98 -1.47 -9.30
N ILE A 55 -18.95 -2.79 -9.41
CA ILE A 55 -18.08 -3.65 -8.62
C ILE A 55 -16.68 -3.68 -9.22
N GLU A 56 -16.56 -3.46 -10.51
CA GLU A 56 -15.29 -3.50 -11.23
C GLU A 56 -14.28 -2.49 -10.67
N THR A 57 -14.71 -1.24 -10.48
CA THR A 57 -13.84 -0.21 -9.91
C THR A 57 -13.42 -0.56 -8.47
N LEU A 58 -14.36 -1.08 -7.69
CA LEU A 58 -14.07 -1.50 -6.32
C LEU A 58 -13.00 -2.62 -6.30
N CYS A 59 -13.14 -3.62 -7.15
CA CYS A 59 -12.17 -4.71 -7.25
C CYS A 59 -10.80 -4.20 -7.71
N LEU A 60 -10.78 -3.26 -8.65
CA LEU A 60 -9.52 -2.65 -9.11
C LEU A 60 -8.79 -1.95 -7.97
N LEU A 61 -9.50 -1.15 -7.19
CA LEU A 61 -8.91 -0.42 -6.07
C LEU A 61 -8.42 -1.37 -4.97
N LEU A 62 -9.16 -2.44 -4.71
CA LEU A 62 -8.72 -3.47 -3.76
C LEU A 62 -7.46 -4.17 -4.25
N SER A 63 -7.36 -4.43 -5.53
CA SER A 63 -6.16 -5.02 -6.14
C SER A 63 -4.95 -4.10 -5.99
N ILE A 64 -5.13 -2.80 -6.21
CA ILE A 64 -4.08 -1.81 -6.02
C ILE A 64 -3.62 -1.78 -4.56
N GLY A 65 -4.56 -1.80 -3.62
CA GLY A 65 -4.24 -1.82 -2.20
C GLY A 65 -3.46 -3.07 -1.80
N LYS A 66 -3.83 -4.21 -2.34
CA LYS A 66 -3.11 -5.47 -2.14
C LYS A 66 -1.68 -5.36 -2.65
N ASP A 67 -1.48 -4.82 -3.85
CA ASP A 67 -0.15 -4.69 -4.46
C ASP A 67 0.74 -3.75 -3.65
N VAL A 68 0.20 -2.62 -3.23
CA VAL A 68 0.92 -1.65 -2.39
C VAL A 68 1.31 -2.29 -1.06
N THR A 69 0.40 -3.06 -0.45
CA THR A 69 0.67 -3.72 0.83
C THR A 69 1.68 -4.85 0.66
N THR A 70 1.62 -5.61 -0.42
CA THR A 70 2.60 -6.65 -0.73
C THR A 70 4.00 -6.06 -0.85
N SER A 71 4.13 -4.94 -1.54
CA SER A 71 5.41 -4.25 -1.68
C SER A 71 5.97 -3.83 -0.31
N TYR A 72 5.10 -3.35 0.57
CA TYR A 72 5.52 -2.98 1.93
C TYR A 72 5.95 -4.21 2.74
N VAL A 73 5.21 -5.32 2.65
CA VAL A 73 5.56 -6.58 3.34
C VAL A 73 6.95 -7.06 2.93
N ASN A 74 7.30 -6.90 1.65
CA ASN A 74 8.62 -7.30 1.17
C ASN A 74 9.75 -6.50 1.81
N VAL A 75 9.48 -5.24 2.18
CA VAL A 75 10.45 -4.38 2.87
C VAL A 75 10.44 -4.61 4.38
N ALA A 76 9.27 -4.92 4.96
CA ALA A 76 9.10 -5.09 6.40
C ALA A 76 8.40 -6.43 6.69
N PRO A 77 9.06 -7.57 6.43
CA PRO A 77 8.41 -8.89 6.52
C PRO A 77 8.03 -9.31 7.94
N ASN A 78 8.63 -8.68 8.96
CA ASN A 78 8.36 -9.03 10.35
C ASN A 78 7.22 -8.22 10.97
N ASN A 79 6.60 -7.33 10.22
CA ASN A 79 5.49 -6.52 10.73
C ASN A 79 4.20 -7.31 10.65
N GLN A 80 3.75 -7.81 11.79
CA GLN A 80 2.57 -8.68 11.88
C GLN A 80 1.28 -7.95 11.50
N GLN A 81 1.16 -6.68 11.86
CA GLN A 81 -0.03 -5.88 11.53
C GLN A 81 -0.20 -5.75 10.02
N ILE A 82 0.88 -5.51 9.30
CA ILE A 82 0.85 -5.36 7.85
C ILE A 82 0.59 -6.70 7.18
N ASN A 83 1.18 -7.77 7.69
CA ASN A 83 0.92 -9.12 7.18
C ASN A 83 -0.57 -9.49 7.33
N GLN A 84 -1.15 -9.17 8.47
CA GLN A 84 -2.57 -9.42 8.72
C GLN A 84 -3.45 -8.58 7.80
N ARG A 85 -3.08 -7.32 7.59
CA ARG A 85 -3.80 -6.44 6.66
C ARG A 85 -3.77 -7.00 5.24
N LEU A 86 -2.64 -7.56 4.83
CA LEU A 86 -2.52 -8.19 3.51
C LEU A 86 -3.47 -9.38 3.38
N VAL A 87 -3.59 -10.22 4.41
CA VAL A 87 -4.53 -11.34 4.41
C VAL A 87 -5.96 -10.84 4.27
N GLU A 88 -6.33 -9.81 5.02
CA GLU A 88 -7.67 -9.22 4.94
C GLU A 88 -7.96 -8.64 3.56
N MET A 89 -7.00 -7.95 2.96
CA MET A 89 -7.14 -7.41 1.61
C MET A 89 -7.28 -8.49 0.57
N ASN A 90 -6.54 -9.60 0.71
CA ASN A 90 -6.70 -10.76 -0.17
C ASN A 90 -8.11 -11.31 -0.09
N ASN A 91 -8.64 -11.44 1.12
CA ASN A 91 -9.99 -11.97 1.32
C ASN A 91 -11.03 -11.03 0.72
N ASP A 92 -10.88 -9.73 0.93
CA ASP A 92 -11.80 -8.73 0.38
C ASP A 92 -11.76 -8.73 -1.15
N LEU A 93 -10.56 -8.80 -1.73
CA LEU A 93 -10.39 -8.85 -3.17
C LEU A 93 -11.03 -10.12 -3.75
N ASN A 94 -10.82 -11.27 -3.11
CA ASN A 94 -11.40 -12.53 -3.58
C ASN A 94 -12.93 -12.49 -3.54
N ARG A 95 -13.51 -11.90 -2.50
CA ARG A 95 -14.96 -11.69 -2.43
C ARG A 95 -15.44 -10.77 -3.55
N CYS A 96 -14.72 -9.70 -3.77
CA CYS A 96 -15.07 -8.73 -4.83
C CYS A 96 -15.02 -9.40 -6.20
N LEU A 97 -13.96 -10.14 -6.48
CA LEU A 97 -13.82 -10.86 -7.76
C LEU A 97 -14.92 -11.90 -7.94
N SER A 98 -15.30 -12.56 -6.86
CA SER A 98 -16.42 -13.53 -6.90
C SER A 98 -17.73 -12.85 -7.28
N MET A 99 -18.00 -11.68 -6.70
CA MET A 99 -19.17 -10.88 -7.06
C MET A 99 -19.12 -10.40 -8.51
N LEU A 100 -17.95 -9.99 -8.96
CA LEU A 100 -17.74 -9.53 -10.32
C LEU A 100 -18.01 -10.66 -11.32
N GLN A 101 -17.55 -11.87 -11.04
CA GLN A 101 -17.81 -13.03 -11.89
C GLN A 101 -19.31 -13.34 -11.98
N LYS A 102 -20.02 -13.25 -10.85
CA LYS A 102 -21.47 -13.48 -10.83
C LYS A 102 -22.21 -12.46 -11.68
N THR A 103 -21.80 -11.18 -11.62
CA THR A 103 -22.45 -10.14 -12.42
C THR A 103 -22.09 -10.25 -13.89
N ALA A 104 -20.86 -10.68 -14.21
CA ALA A 104 -20.42 -10.84 -15.60
C ALA A 104 -21.16 -11.97 -16.32
N PHE A 105 -21.61 -12.99 -15.60
CA PHE A 105 -22.32 -14.14 -16.18
C PHE A 105 -23.84 -14.01 -16.12
N LYS A 106 -24.36 -12.94 -15.55
CA LYS A 106 -25.80 -12.68 -15.62
C LYS A 106 -26.17 -12.12 -16.98
N PRO A 107 -27.13 -12.74 -17.67
CA PRO A 107 -27.62 -12.24 -18.95
C PRO A 107 -28.36 -10.89 -18.81
#